data_5e89c482c9371d65dcfa95dbc547bc49
#
_entry.id   5e89c482c9371d65dcfa95dbc547bc49
#
_cell.length_a   1.000
_cell.length_b   1.000
_cell.length_c   1.000
_cell.angle_alpha   90.00
_cell.angle_beta   90.00
_cell.angle_gamma   90.00
#
_symmetry.space_group_name_H-M   'P 1'
#
loop_
_entity.id
_entity.type
_entity.pdbx_description
1 polymer ?
#
loop_
_entity_poly.entity_id
_entity_poly.type
_entity_poly.pdbx_seq_one_letter_code
_entity_poly.pdbx_strand_id
1 'polypeptide(L)'
;PYWQRQFRRLGAKVARHEWFQSGLAQEQIAQIRARIEAEGALSTHAFDTKATSREMWARPPHKRALDQMWYAGDLATCYRQNFVKYYNLPDRVFPAPLRDGPPDHEQIDWLCQNAIDRLSFGTTGEIQRFWEAMSSAEAKSWVMSAKHLVPVEIECSNRRTVLAYATPDIETRLATAPAPTSRLRILNPFDPAVRDRNRLERLFGFDYRNEMFVPAAKRRWGYYVYPLLEGDRFTGRIEIKADRAKGWMSVTGFWPEP
;
A
#
# COMPACT_ATOMS: atom_id res chain seq x y z
N PRO A 1 -5.52 -1.22 15.24
CA PRO A 1 -4.10 -1.60 15.35
C PRO A 1 -3.27 -1.11 14.17
N TYR A 2 -3.72 -1.34 12.92
CA TYR A 2 -2.96 -1.02 11.71
C TYR A 2 -2.50 0.43 11.63
N TRP A 3 -3.41 1.39 11.74
CA TRP A 3 -3.07 2.80 11.54
C TRP A 3 -2.11 3.35 12.59
N GLN A 4 -2.20 2.92 13.83
CA GLN A 4 -1.31 3.37 14.91
C GLN A 4 0.13 2.92 14.68
N ARG A 5 0.34 1.64 14.36
CA ARG A 5 1.66 1.13 14.01
C ARG A 5 2.19 1.77 12.72
N GLN A 6 1.32 1.98 11.74
CA GLN A 6 1.69 2.62 10.48
C GLN A 6 2.14 4.07 10.70
N PHE A 7 1.44 4.85 11.53
CA PHE A 7 1.87 6.20 11.85
C PHE A 7 3.18 6.23 12.64
N ARG A 8 3.37 5.36 13.61
CA ARG A 8 4.65 5.25 14.33
C ARG A 8 5.81 4.96 13.36
N ARG A 9 5.61 4.02 12.45
CA ARG A 9 6.60 3.66 11.43
C ARG A 9 6.86 4.78 10.44
N LEU A 10 5.83 5.42 9.94
CA LEU A 10 5.94 6.56 9.02
C LEU A 10 6.56 7.77 9.71
N GLY A 11 6.19 8.06 10.95
CA GLY A 11 6.80 9.11 11.77
C GLY A 11 8.32 8.90 11.90
N ALA A 12 8.76 7.68 12.19
CA ALA A 12 10.18 7.35 12.24
C ALA A 12 10.88 7.51 10.87
N LYS A 13 10.19 7.23 9.76
CA LYS A 13 10.72 7.48 8.40
C LYS A 13 10.78 8.98 8.10
N VAL A 14 9.74 9.73 8.43
CA VAL A 14 9.67 11.19 8.25
C VAL A 14 10.85 11.86 8.92
N ALA A 15 11.19 11.42 10.13
CA ALA A 15 12.33 11.99 10.87
C ALA A 15 13.71 11.71 10.22
N ARG A 16 13.82 10.65 9.40
CA ARG A 16 15.13 10.16 8.88
C ARG A 16 15.37 10.42 7.40
N HIS A 17 14.33 10.56 6.58
CA HIS A 17 14.47 10.63 5.13
C HIS A 17 14.15 12.02 4.59
N GLU A 18 15.08 12.64 3.91
CA GLU A 18 14.94 13.97 3.26
C GLU A 18 13.72 14.09 2.35
N TRP A 19 13.32 12.99 1.69
CA TRP A 19 12.14 12.99 0.83
C TRP A 19 10.85 13.41 1.56
N PHE A 20 10.75 13.09 2.85
CA PHE A 20 9.60 13.48 3.67
C PHE A 20 9.74 14.88 4.28
N GLN A 21 10.93 15.45 4.28
CA GLN A 21 11.18 16.78 4.87
C GLN A 21 10.61 17.87 3.98
N SER A 22 9.88 18.79 4.58
CA SER A 22 9.30 19.94 3.86
C SER A 22 10.35 20.97 3.44
N GLY A 23 11.45 21.05 4.18
CA GLY A 23 12.44 22.13 4.09
C GLY A 23 11.99 23.42 4.79
N LEU A 24 10.85 23.40 5.48
CA LEU A 24 10.41 24.52 6.33
C LEU A 24 11.03 24.44 7.72
N ALA A 25 11.26 25.59 8.33
CA ALA A 25 11.65 25.69 9.73
C ALA A 25 10.54 25.19 10.66
N GLN A 26 10.92 24.76 11.86
CA GLN A 26 9.95 24.24 12.85
C GLN A 26 8.87 25.26 13.21
N GLU A 27 9.23 26.53 13.28
CA GLU A 27 8.32 27.65 13.55
C GLU A 27 7.24 27.77 12.45
N GLN A 28 7.60 27.55 11.19
CA GLN A 28 6.67 27.58 10.06
C GLN A 28 5.73 26.37 10.06
N ILE A 29 6.23 25.20 10.46
CA ILE A 29 5.40 24.00 10.64
C ILE A 29 4.43 24.21 11.81
N ALA A 30 4.87 24.80 12.92
CA ALA A 30 4.03 25.15 14.05
C ALA A 30 2.94 26.17 13.67
N GLN A 31 3.25 27.15 12.82
CA GLN A 31 2.27 28.11 12.30
C GLN A 31 1.18 27.42 11.44
N ILE A 32 1.55 26.45 10.60
CA ILE A 32 0.58 25.66 9.82
C ILE A 32 -0.37 24.92 10.76
N ARG A 33 0.17 24.29 11.83
CA ARG A 33 -0.63 23.59 12.83
C ARG A 33 -1.57 24.57 13.57
N ALA A 34 -1.06 25.69 14.03
CA ALA A 34 -1.84 26.70 14.73
C ALA A 34 -3.00 27.25 13.86
N ARG A 35 -2.76 27.45 12.56
CA ARG A 35 -3.83 27.84 11.64
C ARG A 35 -4.92 26.79 11.53
N ILE A 36 -4.55 25.51 11.39
CA ILE A 36 -5.52 24.41 11.34
C ILE A 36 -6.28 24.30 12.66
N GLU A 37 -5.61 24.56 13.77
CA GLU A 37 -6.25 24.57 15.10
C GLU A 37 -7.30 25.68 15.24
N ALA A 38 -6.98 26.88 14.75
CA ALA A 38 -7.85 28.05 14.84
C ALA A 38 -8.95 28.08 13.77
N GLU A 39 -8.63 27.76 12.53
CA GLU A 39 -9.52 27.91 11.37
C GLU A 39 -10.30 26.61 11.05
N GLY A 40 -9.89 25.46 11.59
CA GLY A 40 -10.50 24.16 11.29
C GLY A 40 -9.79 23.43 10.13
N ALA A 41 -10.56 22.69 9.36
CA ALA A 41 -10.00 21.87 8.26
C ALA A 41 -9.48 22.74 7.10
N LEU A 42 -8.20 22.65 6.80
CA LEU A 42 -7.54 23.38 5.71
C LEU A 42 -6.97 22.45 4.65
N SER A 43 -6.96 22.91 3.41
CA SER A 43 -6.30 22.25 2.28
C SER A 43 -5.01 22.96 1.90
N THR A 44 -4.28 22.39 0.93
CA THR A 44 -3.08 23.04 0.35
C THR A 44 -3.38 24.41 -0.27
N HIS A 45 -4.64 24.69 -0.65
CA HIS A 45 -5.06 25.96 -1.22
C HIS A 45 -5.18 27.10 -0.21
N ALA A 46 -5.21 26.79 1.08
CA ALA A 46 -5.19 27.80 2.15
C ALA A 46 -3.81 28.44 2.34
N PHE A 47 -2.77 27.90 1.69
CA PHE A 47 -1.40 28.35 1.85
C PHE A 47 -0.85 28.83 0.51
N ASP A 48 -0.50 30.12 0.44
CA ASP A 48 0.01 30.73 -0.79
C ASP A 48 1.53 30.52 -0.94
N THR A 49 1.90 29.34 -1.47
CA THR A 49 3.30 29.03 -1.81
C THR A 49 3.38 28.37 -3.18
N LYS A 50 4.44 28.73 -3.93
CA LYS A 50 4.76 28.13 -5.22
C LYS A 50 5.86 27.09 -5.07
N ALA A 51 5.90 26.12 -5.98
CA ALA A 51 7.00 25.18 -6.06
C ALA A 51 8.31 25.91 -6.39
N THR A 52 9.40 25.51 -5.72
CA THR A 52 10.72 26.13 -5.88
C THR A 52 11.48 25.62 -7.11
N SER A 53 11.00 24.55 -7.76
CA SER A 53 11.57 24.03 -9.00
C SER A 53 10.47 23.60 -9.97
N ARG A 54 10.85 23.35 -11.24
CA ARG A 54 9.96 22.83 -12.30
C ARG A 54 10.13 21.33 -12.54
N GLU A 55 10.81 20.63 -11.66
CA GLU A 55 10.96 19.18 -11.76
C GLU A 55 9.60 18.46 -11.68
N MET A 56 9.51 17.30 -12.30
CA MET A 56 8.25 16.54 -12.49
C MET A 56 7.48 16.27 -11.18
N TRP A 57 8.16 16.22 -10.04
CA TRP A 57 7.57 15.97 -8.72
C TRP A 57 7.75 17.11 -7.73
N ALA A 58 8.14 18.30 -8.21
CA ALA A 58 8.28 19.48 -7.37
C ALA A 58 6.92 19.86 -6.75
N ARG A 59 6.95 20.17 -5.45
CA ARG A 59 5.77 20.55 -4.69
C ARG A 59 6.05 21.83 -3.90
N PRO A 60 5.03 22.69 -3.71
CA PRO A 60 5.16 23.83 -2.82
C PRO A 60 5.58 23.40 -1.41
N PRO A 61 6.40 24.20 -0.69
CA PRO A 61 6.87 23.86 0.66
C PRO A 61 5.75 23.53 1.64
N HIS A 62 4.68 24.32 1.67
CA HIS A 62 3.52 24.03 2.55
C HIS A 62 2.82 22.72 2.21
N LYS A 63 2.75 22.34 0.94
CA LYS A 63 2.20 21.04 0.55
C LYS A 63 3.07 19.89 1.06
N ARG A 64 4.39 20.05 1.02
CA ARG A 64 5.33 19.08 1.60
C ARG A 64 5.19 19.02 3.12
N ALA A 65 5.01 20.18 3.79
CA ALA A 65 4.81 20.24 5.24
C ALA A 65 3.51 19.55 5.66
N LEU A 66 2.40 19.78 4.96
CA LEU A 66 1.14 19.09 5.23
C LEU A 66 1.26 17.57 5.03
N ASP A 67 1.95 17.12 3.99
CA ASP A 67 2.24 15.70 3.77
C ASP A 67 3.16 15.15 4.87
N GLN A 68 4.21 15.88 5.28
CA GLN A 68 5.10 15.52 6.38
C GLN A 68 4.33 15.32 7.69
N MET A 69 3.53 16.29 8.09
CA MET A 69 2.71 16.24 9.31
C MET A 69 1.67 15.13 9.23
N TRP A 70 1.09 14.89 8.07
CA TRP A 70 0.14 13.79 7.87
C TRP A 70 0.81 12.42 7.99
N TYR A 71 1.99 12.23 7.41
CA TYR A 71 2.75 10.98 7.57
C TYR A 71 3.25 10.77 8.99
N ALA A 72 3.59 11.85 9.70
CA ALA A 72 3.99 11.79 11.10
C ALA A 72 2.80 11.49 12.05
N GLY A 73 1.57 11.71 11.60
CA GLY A 73 0.37 11.58 12.42
C GLY A 73 -0.02 12.86 13.17
N ASP A 74 0.66 13.97 12.91
CA ASP A 74 0.34 15.29 13.49
C ASP A 74 -0.94 15.89 12.90
N LEU A 75 -1.28 15.49 11.68
CA LEU A 75 -2.52 15.82 10.98
C LEU A 75 -3.20 14.56 10.46
N ALA A 76 -4.51 14.64 10.28
CA ALA A 76 -5.32 13.63 9.63
C ALA A 76 -6.09 14.22 8.45
N THR A 77 -6.33 13.42 7.40
CA THR A 77 -7.25 13.80 6.33
C THR A 77 -8.68 13.58 6.81
N CYS A 78 -9.48 14.64 6.86
CA CYS A 78 -10.86 14.57 7.32
C CYS A 78 -11.88 14.36 6.18
N TYR A 79 -11.66 15.01 5.03
CA TYR A 79 -12.47 14.81 3.81
C TYR A 79 -11.70 15.23 2.57
N ARG A 80 -12.34 15.05 1.40
CA ARG A 80 -11.86 15.58 0.12
C ARG A 80 -12.97 16.38 -0.57
N GLN A 81 -12.57 17.48 -1.17
CA GLN A 81 -13.42 18.24 -2.06
C GLN A 81 -12.74 18.35 -3.43
N ASN A 82 -13.39 17.90 -4.50
CA ASN A 82 -12.79 17.83 -5.83
C ASN A 82 -11.39 17.18 -5.83
N PHE A 83 -11.27 16.04 -5.16
CA PHE A 83 -10.00 15.30 -4.94
C PHE A 83 -8.95 16.00 -4.06
N VAL A 84 -9.12 17.27 -3.70
CA VAL A 84 -8.22 17.99 -2.80
C VAL A 84 -8.42 17.51 -1.37
N LYS A 85 -7.33 17.14 -0.69
CA LYS A 85 -7.36 16.74 0.72
C LYS A 85 -7.55 17.95 1.61
N TYR A 86 -8.41 17.80 2.62
CA TYR A 86 -8.51 18.71 3.76
C TYR A 86 -7.95 18.02 4.98
N TYR A 87 -7.10 18.72 5.70
CA TYR A 87 -6.38 18.24 6.88
C TYR A 87 -6.92 18.90 8.14
N ASN A 88 -7.03 18.13 9.23
CA ASN A 88 -7.37 18.65 10.55
C ASN A 88 -6.54 17.92 11.61
N LEU A 89 -6.63 18.37 12.85
CA LEU A 89 -5.99 17.70 13.98
C LEU A 89 -6.56 16.28 14.15
N PRO A 90 -5.74 15.28 14.48
CA PRO A 90 -6.20 13.90 14.66
C PRO A 90 -7.34 13.77 15.66
N ASP A 91 -7.29 14.55 16.74
CA ASP A 91 -8.32 14.56 17.78
C ASP A 91 -9.70 15.02 17.32
N ARG A 92 -9.75 15.77 16.23
CA ARG A 92 -11.00 16.22 15.62
C ARG A 92 -11.51 15.26 14.53
N VAL A 93 -10.64 14.37 14.07
CA VAL A 93 -10.95 13.44 12.96
C VAL A 93 -11.24 12.04 13.47
N PHE A 94 -10.43 11.55 14.42
CA PHE A 94 -10.58 10.20 14.97
C PHE A 94 -11.41 10.22 16.24
N PRO A 95 -12.45 9.37 16.37
CA PRO A 95 -13.20 9.20 17.62
C PRO A 95 -12.28 8.81 18.78
N ALA A 96 -12.57 9.31 19.98
CA ALA A 96 -11.77 9.06 21.18
C ALA A 96 -11.44 7.56 21.41
N PRO A 97 -12.38 6.59 21.25
CA PRO A 97 -12.10 5.17 21.45
C PRO A 97 -11.08 4.58 20.45
N LEU A 98 -10.84 5.26 19.33
CA LEU A 98 -9.88 4.82 18.31
C LEU A 98 -8.49 5.45 18.45
N ARG A 99 -8.31 6.38 19.39
CA ARG A 99 -7.02 7.06 19.62
C ARG A 99 -6.06 6.19 20.41
N ASP A 100 -6.60 5.50 21.42
CA ASP A 100 -5.84 4.57 22.23
C ASP A 100 -5.89 3.19 21.60
N GLY A 101 -4.73 2.68 21.20
CA GLY A 101 -4.63 1.35 20.62
C GLY A 101 -4.42 0.28 21.68
N PRO A 102 -4.70 -0.98 21.36
CA PRO A 102 -4.33 -2.09 22.20
C PRO A 102 -2.80 -2.14 22.38
N PRO A 103 -2.30 -2.90 23.37
CA PRO A 103 -0.88 -3.13 23.55
C PRO A 103 -0.19 -3.58 22.26
N ASP A 104 1.10 -3.31 22.15
CA ASP A 104 1.84 -3.47 20.89
C ASP A 104 1.85 -4.92 20.40
N HIS A 105 1.95 -5.89 21.31
CA HIS A 105 1.91 -7.33 20.99
C HIS A 105 0.54 -7.77 20.42
N GLU A 106 -0.57 -7.20 20.91
CA GLU A 106 -1.90 -7.47 20.36
C GLU A 106 -2.06 -6.86 18.97
N GLN A 107 -1.45 -5.70 18.73
CA GLN A 107 -1.45 -5.10 17.39
C GLN A 107 -0.68 -5.97 16.39
N ILE A 108 0.47 -6.53 16.80
CA ILE A 108 1.26 -7.45 15.96
C ILE A 108 0.46 -8.72 15.69
N ASP A 109 -0.13 -9.31 16.73
CA ASP A 109 -0.95 -10.51 16.59
C ASP A 109 -2.09 -10.28 15.58
N TRP A 110 -2.87 -9.22 15.78
CA TRP A 110 -3.95 -8.86 14.87
C TRP A 110 -3.49 -8.68 13.42
N LEU A 111 -2.37 -7.98 13.21
CA LEU A 111 -1.84 -7.73 11.87
C LEU A 111 -1.37 -9.02 11.21
N CYS A 112 -0.63 -9.86 11.91
CA CYS A 112 -0.13 -11.12 11.39
C CYS A 112 -1.27 -12.10 11.09
N GLN A 113 -2.20 -12.26 12.03
CA GLN A 113 -3.36 -13.12 11.86
C GLN A 113 -4.20 -12.67 10.66
N ASN A 114 -4.51 -11.39 10.57
CA ASN A 114 -5.27 -10.86 9.43
C ASN A 114 -4.52 -10.91 8.09
N ALA A 115 -3.20 -10.94 8.11
CA ALA A 115 -2.40 -11.16 6.91
C ALA A 115 -2.51 -12.62 6.44
N ILE A 116 -2.28 -13.58 7.34
CA ILE A 116 -2.32 -15.00 6.98
C ILE A 116 -3.74 -15.47 6.59
N ASP A 117 -4.77 -14.95 7.24
CA ASP A 117 -6.17 -15.27 6.89
C ASP A 117 -6.51 -14.86 5.45
N ARG A 118 -5.96 -13.73 4.98
CA ARG A 118 -6.16 -13.23 3.62
C ARG A 118 -5.26 -13.90 2.59
N LEU A 119 -4.07 -14.28 3.01
CA LEU A 119 -3.12 -14.98 2.16
C LEU A 119 -3.39 -16.48 2.07
N SER A 120 -4.10 -17.06 3.04
CA SER A 120 -4.28 -18.48 3.33
C SER A 120 -2.98 -19.20 3.66
N PHE A 121 -1.91 -18.91 2.98
CA PHE A 121 -0.55 -19.34 3.25
C PHE A 121 0.46 -18.26 2.83
N GLY A 122 1.60 -18.22 3.47
CA GLY A 122 2.65 -17.28 3.14
C GLY A 122 3.94 -17.49 3.90
N THR A 123 5.03 -17.01 3.34
CA THR A 123 6.30 -16.92 4.05
C THR A 123 6.22 -15.83 5.12
N THR A 124 7.10 -15.87 6.10
CA THR A 124 7.21 -14.81 7.13
C THR A 124 7.36 -13.41 6.51
N GLY A 125 8.12 -13.31 5.40
CA GLY A 125 8.30 -12.05 4.70
C GLY A 125 7.02 -11.56 4.00
N GLU A 126 6.17 -12.45 3.50
CA GLU A 126 4.88 -12.08 2.91
C GLU A 126 3.89 -11.59 3.97
N ILE A 127 3.83 -12.26 5.11
CA ILE A 127 3.02 -11.82 6.27
C ILE A 127 3.45 -10.41 6.70
N GLN A 128 4.76 -10.17 6.81
CA GLN A 128 5.32 -8.86 7.16
C GLN A 128 4.94 -7.78 6.12
N ARG A 129 5.11 -8.05 4.82
CA ARG A 129 4.87 -7.09 3.75
C ARG A 129 3.39 -6.82 3.50
N PHE A 130 2.49 -7.70 3.96
CA PHE A 130 1.06 -7.54 3.70
C PHE A 130 0.53 -6.18 4.19
N TRP A 131 0.89 -5.77 5.39
CA TRP A 131 0.50 -4.47 5.97
C TRP A 131 1.65 -3.45 5.95
N GLU A 132 2.88 -3.90 5.88
CA GLU A 132 4.09 -3.08 6.07
C GLU A 132 4.10 -2.28 7.40
N ALA A 133 3.43 -2.76 8.41
CA ALA A 133 3.26 -2.09 9.70
C ALA A 133 4.03 -2.76 10.85
N MET A 134 4.90 -3.70 10.54
CA MET A 134 5.78 -4.39 11.50
C MET A 134 7.16 -4.62 10.89
N SER A 135 8.14 -4.90 11.72
CA SER A 135 9.48 -5.31 11.30
C SER A 135 9.53 -6.81 10.94
N SER A 136 10.57 -7.20 10.20
CA SER A 136 10.80 -8.62 9.89
C SER A 136 11.06 -9.46 11.14
N ALA A 137 11.70 -8.89 12.18
CA ALA A 137 11.94 -9.56 13.45
C ALA A 137 10.64 -9.84 14.20
N GLU A 138 9.73 -8.86 14.26
CA GLU A 138 8.42 -9.02 14.89
C GLU A 138 7.59 -10.09 14.19
N ALA A 139 7.51 -10.06 12.86
CA ALA A 139 6.79 -11.07 12.09
C ALA A 139 7.39 -12.47 12.29
N LYS A 140 8.72 -12.59 12.30
CA LYS A 140 9.41 -13.87 12.57
C LYS A 140 9.11 -14.39 13.97
N SER A 141 9.19 -13.53 14.99
CA SER A 141 8.88 -13.89 16.38
C SER A 141 7.44 -14.36 16.52
N TRP A 142 6.48 -13.66 15.88
CA TRP A 142 5.08 -14.05 15.90
C TRP A 142 4.86 -15.42 15.27
N VAL A 143 5.39 -15.67 14.06
CA VAL A 143 5.24 -16.95 13.36
C VAL A 143 5.81 -18.09 14.20
N MET A 144 6.95 -17.90 14.84
CA MET A 144 7.58 -18.92 15.68
C MET A 144 6.78 -19.23 16.97
N SER A 145 6.01 -18.27 17.46
CA SER A 145 5.14 -18.44 18.65
C SER A 145 3.72 -18.91 18.30
N ALA A 146 3.27 -18.74 17.07
CA ALA A 146 1.91 -19.04 16.62
C ALA A 146 1.72 -20.55 16.38
N LYS A 147 1.50 -21.31 17.45
CA LYS A 147 1.39 -22.78 17.44
C LYS A 147 0.22 -23.31 16.58
N HIS A 148 -0.72 -22.48 16.22
CA HIS A 148 -1.87 -22.85 15.38
C HIS A 148 -1.54 -22.85 13.89
N LEU A 149 -0.44 -22.23 13.47
CA LEU A 149 -0.05 -22.23 12.07
C LEU A 149 0.53 -23.59 11.64
N VAL A 150 0.18 -24.00 10.44
CA VAL A 150 0.68 -25.25 9.83
C VAL A 150 1.88 -24.90 8.93
N PRO A 151 3.07 -25.48 9.17
CA PRO A 151 4.17 -25.35 8.22
C PRO A 151 3.84 -26.10 6.92
N VAL A 152 4.05 -25.45 5.79
CA VAL A 152 3.77 -26.01 4.47
C VAL A 152 4.95 -25.74 3.53
N GLU A 153 5.12 -26.62 2.56
CA GLU A 153 6.02 -26.39 1.46
C GLU A 153 5.24 -25.93 0.23
N ILE A 154 5.67 -24.78 -0.34
CA ILE A 154 5.06 -24.22 -1.54
C ILE A 154 5.95 -24.58 -2.73
N GLU A 155 5.42 -25.31 -3.70
CA GLU A 155 6.04 -25.45 -5.00
C GLU A 155 5.89 -24.14 -5.78
N CYS A 156 7.01 -23.57 -6.20
CA CYS A 156 7.06 -22.32 -6.96
C CYS A 156 6.96 -22.58 -8.47
N SER A 157 6.64 -21.53 -9.24
CA SER A 157 6.58 -21.60 -10.70
C SER A 157 7.87 -22.14 -11.35
N ASN A 158 9.02 -21.93 -10.71
CA ASN A 158 10.33 -22.46 -11.14
C ASN A 158 10.65 -23.85 -10.56
N ARG A 159 9.67 -24.57 -10.00
CA ARG A 159 9.76 -25.89 -9.37
C ARG A 159 10.63 -25.97 -8.10
N ARG A 160 11.06 -24.84 -7.57
CA ARG A 160 11.71 -24.80 -6.25
C ARG A 160 10.66 -24.80 -5.15
N THR A 161 10.99 -25.42 -4.04
CA THR A 161 10.14 -25.46 -2.85
C THR A 161 10.58 -24.40 -1.86
N VAL A 162 9.60 -23.74 -1.22
CA VAL A 162 9.82 -22.71 -0.21
C VAL A 162 8.97 -23.02 1.01
N LEU A 163 9.59 -22.99 2.20
CA LEU A 163 8.88 -23.10 3.45
C LEU A 163 7.98 -21.88 3.68
N ALA A 164 6.73 -22.14 4.00
CA ALA A 164 5.72 -21.16 4.37
C ALA A 164 4.88 -21.66 5.53
N TYR A 165 3.94 -20.82 5.96
CA TYR A 165 2.99 -21.13 7.02
C TYR A 165 1.59 -20.91 6.49
N ALA A 166 0.66 -21.75 6.89
CA ALA A 166 -0.72 -21.71 6.45
C ALA A 166 -1.68 -21.63 7.64
N THR A 167 -2.91 -21.23 7.37
CA THR A 167 -4.01 -21.35 8.34
C THR A 167 -4.29 -22.81 8.68
N PRO A 168 -4.78 -23.14 9.90
CA PRO A 168 -5.00 -24.52 10.32
C PRO A 168 -6.03 -25.27 9.47
N ASP A 169 -6.89 -24.56 8.75
CA ASP A 169 -7.92 -25.08 7.86
C ASP A 169 -7.49 -25.16 6.38
N ILE A 170 -6.18 -25.09 6.10
CA ILE A 170 -5.66 -25.00 4.73
C ILE A 170 -6.10 -26.16 3.83
N GLU A 171 -6.12 -27.38 4.38
CA GLU A 171 -6.56 -28.57 3.63
C GLU A 171 -8.05 -28.49 3.26
N THR A 172 -8.86 -28.02 4.19
CA THR A 172 -10.29 -27.78 3.93
C THR A 172 -10.50 -26.70 2.89
N ARG A 173 -9.76 -25.58 2.99
CA ARG A 173 -9.79 -24.51 1.98
C ARG A 173 -9.39 -25.02 0.61
N LEU A 174 -8.36 -25.84 0.55
CA LEU A 174 -7.90 -26.44 -0.72
C LEU A 174 -8.95 -27.38 -1.31
N ALA A 175 -9.53 -28.28 -0.48
CA ALA A 175 -10.54 -29.23 -0.91
C ALA A 175 -11.85 -28.57 -1.37
N THR A 176 -12.20 -27.42 -0.77
CA THR A 176 -13.44 -26.69 -1.08
C THR A 176 -13.22 -25.52 -2.04
N ALA A 177 -11.99 -25.28 -2.50
CA ALA A 177 -11.70 -24.19 -3.42
C ALA A 177 -12.47 -24.38 -4.73
N PRO A 178 -13.21 -23.37 -5.19
CA PRO A 178 -13.89 -23.46 -6.48
C PRO A 178 -12.86 -23.55 -7.61
N ALA A 179 -13.20 -24.29 -8.65
CA ALA A 179 -12.35 -24.33 -9.85
C ALA A 179 -12.13 -22.91 -10.41
N PRO A 180 -10.93 -22.59 -10.86
CA PRO A 180 -10.65 -21.30 -11.50
C PRO A 180 -11.60 -21.09 -12.69
N THR A 181 -12.16 -19.88 -12.79
CA THR A 181 -13.06 -19.57 -13.91
C THR A 181 -12.25 -19.19 -15.15
N SER A 182 -12.73 -19.55 -16.34
CA SER A 182 -12.13 -19.13 -17.63
C SER A 182 -12.31 -17.64 -17.95
N ARG A 183 -12.94 -16.87 -17.05
CA ARG A 183 -13.19 -15.45 -17.26
C ARG A 183 -11.89 -14.64 -17.17
N LEU A 184 -11.56 -13.89 -18.23
CA LEU A 184 -10.49 -12.91 -18.21
C LEU A 184 -10.82 -11.76 -17.24
N ARG A 185 -9.88 -11.44 -16.36
CA ARG A 185 -9.99 -10.32 -15.40
C ARG A 185 -8.83 -9.35 -15.59
N ILE A 186 -9.17 -8.07 -15.55
CA ILE A 186 -8.20 -6.98 -15.48
C ILE A 186 -8.00 -6.66 -14.00
N LEU A 187 -6.80 -6.90 -13.47
CA LEU A 187 -6.50 -6.65 -12.07
C LEU A 187 -5.90 -5.26 -11.85
N ASN A 188 -6.26 -4.66 -10.71
CA ASN A 188 -5.65 -3.41 -10.32
C ASN A 188 -4.17 -3.65 -9.92
N PRO A 189 -3.21 -2.79 -10.32
CA PRO A 189 -1.81 -2.88 -9.91
C PRO A 189 -1.57 -2.88 -8.39
N PHE A 190 -2.52 -2.38 -7.62
CA PHE A 190 -2.47 -2.36 -6.15
C PHE A 190 -3.27 -3.49 -5.48
N ASP A 191 -3.82 -4.40 -6.28
CA ASP A 191 -4.49 -5.60 -5.77
C ASP A 191 -3.54 -6.41 -4.88
N PRO A 192 -3.98 -6.91 -3.70
CA PRO A 192 -3.15 -7.75 -2.83
C PRO A 192 -2.52 -8.96 -3.53
N ALA A 193 -3.18 -9.53 -4.53
CA ALA A 193 -2.64 -10.64 -5.32
C ALA A 193 -1.44 -10.22 -6.21
N VAL A 194 -1.34 -8.94 -6.55
CA VAL A 194 -0.35 -8.42 -7.52
C VAL A 194 0.75 -7.61 -6.86
N ARG A 195 0.46 -6.87 -5.79
CA ARG A 195 1.38 -5.87 -5.24
C ARG A 195 2.65 -6.45 -4.60
N ASP A 196 2.60 -7.68 -4.04
CA ASP A 196 3.81 -8.39 -3.60
C ASP A 196 4.44 -9.11 -4.80
N ARG A 197 5.37 -8.45 -5.46
CA ARG A 197 6.02 -8.92 -6.69
C ARG A 197 6.75 -10.25 -6.50
N ASN A 198 7.41 -10.42 -5.36
CA ASN A 198 8.15 -11.65 -5.08
C ASN A 198 7.19 -12.85 -4.94
N ARG A 199 6.02 -12.62 -4.35
CA ARG A 199 4.97 -13.63 -4.27
C ARG A 199 4.38 -13.91 -5.65
N LEU A 200 4.08 -12.87 -6.42
CA LEU A 200 3.51 -12.96 -7.76
C LEU A 200 4.43 -13.76 -8.70
N GLU A 201 5.71 -13.40 -8.74
CA GLU A 201 6.71 -14.11 -9.55
C GLU A 201 6.89 -15.55 -9.07
N ARG A 202 6.98 -15.77 -7.76
CA ARG A 202 7.15 -17.10 -7.19
C ARG A 202 6.00 -18.04 -7.49
N LEU A 203 4.75 -17.60 -7.31
CA LEU A 203 3.57 -18.45 -7.49
C LEU A 203 3.16 -18.60 -8.95
N PHE A 204 3.29 -17.55 -9.75
CA PHE A 204 2.74 -17.50 -11.11
C PHE A 204 3.79 -17.33 -12.21
N GLY A 205 5.06 -17.14 -11.87
CA GLY A 205 6.12 -16.86 -12.86
C GLY A 205 5.94 -15.51 -13.56
N PHE A 206 5.10 -14.63 -13.03
CA PHE A 206 4.74 -13.37 -13.66
C PHE A 206 5.55 -12.20 -13.09
N ASP A 207 6.53 -11.72 -13.86
CA ASP A 207 7.30 -10.51 -13.53
C ASP A 207 6.47 -9.28 -13.86
N TYR A 208 5.98 -8.61 -12.82
CA TYR A 208 5.15 -7.43 -12.96
C TYR A 208 5.63 -6.24 -12.13
N ARG A 209 5.62 -5.07 -12.77
CA ARG A 209 5.92 -3.80 -12.12
C ARG A 209 5.03 -2.69 -12.67
N ASN A 210 4.36 -1.95 -11.78
CA ASN A 210 3.70 -0.72 -12.17
C ASN A 210 4.76 0.39 -12.39
N GLU A 211 4.77 0.98 -13.59
CA GLU A 211 5.77 1.95 -14.00
C GLU A 211 5.29 3.41 -13.93
N MET A 212 4.18 3.68 -13.24
CA MET A 212 3.62 5.05 -13.13
C MET A 212 4.60 6.06 -12.53
N PHE A 213 5.56 5.60 -11.71
CA PHE A 213 6.60 6.44 -11.11
C PHE A 213 7.94 6.41 -11.89
N VAL A 214 8.00 5.66 -12.98
CA VAL A 214 9.19 5.59 -13.84
C VAL A 214 9.08 6.69 -14.90
N PRO A 215 10.15 7.47 -15.16
CA PRO A 215 10.18 8.44 -16.26
C PRO A 215 9.79 7.79 -17.60
N ALA A 216 9.03 8.50 -18.44
CA ALA A 216 8.45 7.95 -19.66
C ALA A 216 9.46 7.21 -20.57
N ALA A 217 10.65 7.82 -20.76
CA ALA A 217 11.72 7.23 -21.59
C ALA A 217 12.35 5.93 -21.01
N LYS A 218 12.06 5.59 -19.74
CA LYS A 218 12.60 4.39 -19.07
C LYS A 218 11.55 3.33 -18.81
N ARG A 219 10.31 3.54 -19.27
CA ARG A 219 9.23 2.57 -19.13
C ARG A 219 9.40 1.45 -20.15
N ARG A 220 9.26 0.21 -19.70
CA ARG A 220 9.25 -0.96 -20.56
C ARG A 220 7.88 -1.19 -21.20
N TRP A 221 6.81 -0.94 -20.41
CA TRP A 221 5.45 -1.26 -20.80
C TRP A 221 4.59 0.00 -21.01
N GLY A 222 4.37 0.78 -19.97
CA GLY A 222 3.51 1.96 -20.07
C GLY A 222 3.39 2.72 -18.76
N TYR A 223 2.50 3.69 -18.73
CA TYR A 223 2.31 4.51 -17.52
C TYR A 223 1.54 3.76 -16.44
N TYR A 224 0.39 3.20 -16.80
CA TYR A 224 -0.48 2.50 -15.87
C TYR A 224 -1.02 1.21 -16.50
N VAL A 225 -0.24 0.17 -16.39
CA VAL A 225 -0.47 -1.10 -17.04
C VAL A 225 -1.12 -2.07 -16.07
N TYR A 226 -2.19 -2.72 -16.48
CA TYR A 226 -2.96 -3.67 -15.70
C TYR A 226 -2.57 -5.11 -16.05
N PRO A 227 -2.34 -5.99 -15.05
CA PRO A 227 -2.22 -7.42 -15.29
C PRO A 227 -3.54 -8.03 -15.76
N LEU A 228 -3.45 -9.01 -16.63
CA LEU A 228 -4.55 -9.83 -17.11
C LEU A 228 -4.46 -11.23 -16.50
N LEU A 229 -5.52 -11.65 -15.81
CA LEU A 229 -5.64 -12.97 -15.20
C LEU A 229 -6.78 -13.74 -15.87
N GLU A 230 -6.47 -14.93 -16.39
CA GLU A 230 -7.45 -15.88 -16.91
C GLU A 230 -7.28 -17.21 -16.16
N GLY A 231 -8.34 -17.67 -15.53
CA GLY A 231 -8.22 -18.82 -14.64
C GLY A 231 -7.27 -18.55 -13.48
N ASP A 232 -6.20 -19.32 -13.46
CA ASP A 232 -5.08 -19.28 -12.52
C ASP A 232 -3.78 -18.77 -13.17
N ARG A 233 -3.81 -18.25 -14.41
CA ARG A 233 -2.65 -17.79 -15.16
C ARG A 233 -2.71 -16.31 -15.46
N PHE A 234 -1.59 -15.62 -15.30
CA PHE A 234 -1.41 -14.28 -15.85
C PHE A 234 -1.07 -14.41 -17.35
N THR A 235 -2.00 -13.96 -18.19
CA THR A 235 -1.93 -14.14 -19.65
C THR A 235 -1.43 -12.91 -20.38
N GLY A 236 -1.16 -11.82 -19.66
CA GLY A 236 -0.64 -10.59 -20.29
C GLY A 236 -0.82 -9.35 -19.46
N ARG A 237 -0.64 -8.25 -20.15
CA ARG A 237 -0.78 -6.88 -19.60
C ARG A 237 -1.50 -5.99 -20.60
N ILE A 238 -2.26 -5.02 -20.08
CA ILE A 238 -3.00 -4.07 -20.89
C ILE A 238 -2.88 -2.67 -20.32
N GLU A 239 -2.68 -1.68 -21.17
CA GLU A 239 -2.83 -0.29 -20.81
C GLU A 239 -4.12 0.26 -21.44
N ILE A 240 -4.99 0.83 -20.59
CA ILE A 240 -6.32 1.29 -20.98
C ILE A 240 -6.47 2.74 -20.55
N LYS A 241 -7.01 3.56 -21.44
CA LYS A 241 -7.36 4.95 -21.17
C LYS A 241 -8.84 5.19 -21.40
N ALA A 242 -9.53 5.71 -20.39
CA ALA A 242 -10.93 6.10 -20.49
C ALA A 242 -11.07 7.58 -20.93
N ASP A 243 -11.84 7.83 -21.97
CA ASP A 243 -12.37 9.14 -22.29
C ASP A 243 -13.83 9.21 -21.79
N ARG A 244 -14.01 9.75 -20.60
CA ARG A 244 -15.31 9.80 -19.94
C ARG A 244 -16.29 10.74 -20.64
N ALA A 245 -15.79 11.77 -21.31
CA ALA A 245 -16.64 12.73 -22.02
C ALA A 245 -17.28 12.07 -23.25
N LYS A 246 -16.54 11.17 -23.91
CA LYS A 246 -17.00 10.45 -25.09
C LYS A 246 -17.60 9.08 -24.78
N GLY A 247 -17.49 8.60 -23.54
CA GLY A 247 -17.93 7.27 -23.14
C GLY A 247 -17.06 6.13 -23.73
N TRP A 248 -15.79 6.40 -24.07
CA TRP A 248 -14.92 5.44 -24.75
C TRP A 248 -13.83 4.93 -23.83
N MET A 249 -13.43 3.68 -24.07
CA MET A 249 -12.18 3.11 -23.58
C MET A 249 -11.27 2.78 -24.77
N SER A 250 -10.04 3.26 -24.71
CA SER A 250 -9.01 2.98 -25.70
C SER A 250 -7.95 2.08 -25.10
N VAL A 251 -7.60 1.02 -25.78
CA VAL A 251 -6.44 0.20 -25.47
C VAL A 251 -5.23 0.88 -26.10
N THR A 252 -4.30 1.35 -25.26
CA THR A 252 -3.09 2.06 -25.70
C THR A 252 -1.88 1.13 -25.76
N GLY A 253 -1.95 -0.06 -25.12
CA GLY A 253 -0.94 -1.08 -25.17
C GLY A 253 -1.50 -2.43 -24.76
N PHE A 254 -1.02 -3.50 -25.39
CA PHE A 254 -1.36 -4.87 -25.05
C PHE A 254 -0.13 -5.77 -25.25
N TRP A 255 0.23 -6.53 -24.24
CA TRP A 255 1.39 -7.42 -24.23
C TRP A 255 0.96 -8.78 -23.67
N PRO A 256 0.78 -9.79 -24.55
CA PRO A 256 0.51 -11.16 -24.11
C PRO A 256 1.74 -11.79 -23.47
N GLU A 257 1.52 -12.66 -22.51
CA GLU A 257 2.54 -13.58 -22.02
C GLU A 257 2.51 -14.86 -22.88
N PRO A 258 3.65 -15.53 -23.02
CA PRO A 258 3.76 -16.76 -23.81
C PRO A 258 2.94 -17.92 -23.25
#